data_4a25cb082408c2ab973f3661ae83dc75
#
_entry.id   4a25cb082408c2ab973f3661ae83dc75
#
_cell.length_a   1.000
_cell.length_b   1.000
_cell.length_c   1.000
_cell.angle_alpha   90.00
_cell.angle_beta   90.00
_cell.angle_gamma   90.00
#
_symmetry.space_group_name_H-M   'P 1'
#
loop_
_entity.id
_entity.type
_entity.pdbx_description
1 polymer ?
#
loop_
_entity_poly.entity_id
_entity_poly.type
_entity_poly.pdbx_seq_one_letter_code
_entity_poly.pdbx_strand_id
1 'polypeptide(L)'
;MTSILKVTEIQDPTNSNTALTIDTSGRVSTPVKPFAFVGFPGTDSYVAQSANTVVTFSHAFVNDGNHYDTSTYKFTCPVAGLYRIEISTLSELDTQTAAWNFVRETGGTATALGMIYTRYRALAGSMTIKCSANDKLYLTQNTNNDYYQTTTVPYNWATYTFIG
;
A
#
# COMPACT_ATOMS: atom_id res chain seq x y z
N MET A 1 40.84 26.35 7.89
CA MET A 1 40.25 26.26 6.54
C MET A 1 39.09 25.27 6.60
N THR A 2 37.91 25.67 6.24
CA THR A 2 36.73 24.76 6.16
C THR A 2 36.74 24.10 4.80
N SER A 3 36.87 22.77 4.73
CA SER A 3 36.72 22.03 3.48
C SER A 3 35.25 21.92 3.13
N ILE A 4 34.86 22.38 1.94
CA ILE A 4 33.48 22.28 1.44
C ILE A 4 33.48 21.29 0.28
N LEU A 5 32.71 20.21 0.40
CA LEU A 5 32.40 19.30 -0.70
C LEU A 5 31.17 19.85 -1.45
N LYS A 6 31.35 20.19 -2.73
CA LYS A 6 30.25 20.63 -3.61
C LYS A 6 29.87 19.48 -4.53
N VAL A 7 28.73 18.88 -4.28
CA VAL A 7 28.15 17.81 -5.09
C VAL A 7 26.69 18.12 -5.41
N THR A 8 26.24 17.74 -6.59
CA THR A 8 24.81 17.79 -6.98
C THR A 8 24.13 16.44 -6.81
N GLU A 9 24.93 15.37 -6.74
CA GLU A 9 24.45 14.01 -6.68
C GLU A 9 25.47 13.11 -5.97
N ILE A 10 24.98 12.13 -5.20
CA ILE A 10 25.76 11.04 -4.64
C ILE A 10 25.20 9.73 -5.18
N GLN A 11 26.04 8.97 -5.87
CA GLN A 11 25.68 7.71 -6.54
C GLN A 11 26.49 6.53 -5.99
N ASP A 12 25.93 5.33 -6.14
CA ASP A 12 26.67 4.09 -5.98
C ASP A 12 27.65 3.93 -7.18
N PRO A 13 28.95 3.78 -6.92
CA PRO A 13 29.95 3.70 -7.99
C PRO A 13 29.84 2.45 -8.86
N THR A 14 29.12 1.40 -8.39
CA THR A 14 29.04 0.11 -9.07
C THR A 14 27.91 0.07 -10.11
N ASN A 15 26.79 0.70 -9.83
CA ASN A 15 25.57 0.60 -10.64
C ASN A 15 24.95 1.96 -10.99
N SER A 16 25.62 3.05 -10.61
CA SER A 16 25.19 4.44 -10.86
C SER A 16 23.79 4.79 -10.28
N ASN A 17 23.34 4.06 -9.28
CA ASN A 17 22.09 4.39 -8.59
C ASN A 17 22.29 5.63 -7.73
N THR A 18 21.43 6.63 -7.93
CA THR A 18 21.46 7.87 -7.15
C THR A 18 20.96 7.60 -5.74
N ALA A 19 21.81 7.87 -4.74
CA ALA A 19 21.44 7.79 -3.32
C ALA A 19 20.84 9.11 -2.82
N LEU A 20 21.37 10.24 -3.30
CA LEU A 20 20.94 11.58 -2.93
C LEU A 20 21.04 12.52 -4.13
N THR A 21 20.09 13.43 -4.25
CA THR A 21 20.20 14.59 -5.15
C THR A 21 20.09 15.88 -4.35
N ILE A 22 20.79 16.92 -4.79
CA ILE A 22 20.67 18.28 -4.24
C ILE A 22 20.16 19.17 -5.37
N ASP A 23 18.96 19.72 -5.24
CA ASP A 23 18.37 20.58 -6.25
C ASP A 23 19.01 21.97 -6.26
N THR A 24 18.65 22.79 -7.26
CA THR A 24 19.17 24.16 -7.41
C THR A 24 18.81 25.09 -6.25
N SER A 25 17.83 24.72 -5.42
CA SER A 25 17.45 25.44 -4.21
C SER A 25 18.13 24.91 -2.96
N GLY A 26 19.06 23.94 -3.10
CA GLY A 26 19.80 23.34 -1.98
C GLY A 26 19.00 22.30 -1.18
N ARG A 27 17.84 21.83 -1.69
CA ARG A 27 17.07 20.79 -1.01
C ARG A 27 17.64 19.42 -1.33
N VAL A 28 17.77 18.59 -0.30
CA VAL A 28 18.22 17.21 -0.43
C VAL A 28 17.01 16.32 -0.65
N SER A 29 17.05 15.51 -1.71
CA SER A 29 16.06 14.45 -1.94
C SER A 29 16.74 13.10 -2.01
N THR A 30 16.06 12.09 -1.48
CA THR A 30 16.39 10.67 -1.64
C THR A 30 15.54 10.08 -2.76
N PRO A 31 15.92 8.91 -3.32
CA PRO A 31 15.04 8.16 -4.21
C PRO A 31 13.64 8.01 -3.61
N VAL A 32 12.63 8.08 -4.47
CA VAL A 32 11.24 7.94 -4.04
C VAL A 32 11.07 6.59 -3.33
N LYS A 33 10.63 6.63 -2.08
CA LYS A 33 10.33 5.41 -1.34
C LYS A 33 9.09 4.75 -1.97
N PRO A 34 9.09 3.42 -2.14
CA PRO A 34 7.92 2.71 -2.63
C PRO A 34 6.68 3.04 -1.80
N PHE A 35 5.67 3.59 -2.46
CA PHE A 35 4.41 3.99 -1.83
C PHE A 35 3.25 3.79 -2.80
N ALA A 36 2.13 3.29 -2.29
CA ALA A 36 0.87 3.29 -3.01
C ALA A 36 -0.27 3.72 -2.09
N PHE A 37 -1.18 4.52 -2.63
CA PHE A 37 -2.47 4.85 -2.04
C PHE A 37 -3.55 4.40 -3.02
N VAL A 38 -4.35 3.43 -2.60
CA VAL A 38 -5.29 2.72 -3.46
C VAL A 38 -6.67 2.62 -2.83
N GLY A 39 -7.71 2.43 -3.65
CA GLY A 39 -9.07 2.27 -3.17
C GLY A 39 -10.00 1.74 -4.25
N PHE A 40 -11.29 1.66 -3.92
CA PHE A 40 -12.31 1.42 -4.94
C PHE A 40 -12.49 2.65 -5.82
N PRO A 41 -12.90 2.47 -7.09
CA PRO A 41 -13.25 3.60 -7.94
C PRO A 41 -14.46 4.35 -7.35
N GLY A 42 -14.45 5.68 -7.45
CA GLY A 42 -15.56 6.50 -7.00
C GLY A 42 -16.81 6.32 -7.87
N THR A 43 -17.86 5.76 -7.30
CA THR A 43 -19.08 5.42 -8.04
C THR A 43 -20.36 5.92 -7.39
N ASP A 44 -20.30 6.55 -6.19
CA ASP A 44 -21.45 6.88 -5.34
C ASP A 44 -22.40 5.69 -5.15
N SER A 45 -21.82 4.50 -4.99
CA SER A 45 -22.54 3.24 -4.84
C SER A 45 -21.75 2.25 -3.99
N TYR A 46 -22.35 1.09 -3.78
CA TYR A 46 -21.68 -0.01 -3.07
C TYR A 46 -20.86 -0.88 -4.03
N VAL A 47 -19.69 -1.31 -3.55
CA VAL A 47 -18.81 -2.27 -4.23
C VAL A 47 -18.84 -3.58 -3.46
N ALA A 48 -19.43 -4.61 -4.10
CA ALA A 48 -19.53 -5.94 -3.51
C ALA A 48 -18.16 -6.62 -3.44
N GLN A 49 -17.86 -7.21 -2.29
CA GLN A 49 -16.66 -8.03 -2.08
C GLN A 49 -17.06 -9.40 -1.54
N SER A 50 -16.62 -10.46 -2.21
CA SER A 50 -16.89 -11.84 -1.80
C SER A 50 -15.92 -12.31 -0.75
N ALA A 51 -16.37 -13.19 0.14
CA ALA A 51 -15.51 -13.85 1.13
C ALA A 51 -14.37 -14.64 0.45
N ASN A 52 -13.22 -14.69 1.11
CA ASN A 52 -12.01 -15.39 0.69
C ASN A 52 -11.44 -14.93 -0.66
N THR A 53 -11.72 -13.70 -1.06
CA THR A 53 -11.14 -13.08 -2.28
C THR A 53 -10.19 -11.94 -1.93
N VAL A 54 -9.33 -11.59 -2.88
CA VAL A 54 -8.50 -10.38 -2.79
C VAL A 54 -9.41 -9.14 -2.85
N VAL A 55 -9.17 -8.17 -1.97
CA VAL A 55 -9.89 -6.89 -1.97
C VAL A 55 -9.55 -6.13 -3.25
N THR A 56 -10.56 -5.81 -4.06
CA THR A 56 -10.38 -5.32 -5.44
C THR A 56 -10.19 -3.81 -5.53
N PHE A 57 -9.17 -3.26 -4.85
CA PHE A 57 -8.80 -1.86 -4.99
C PHE A 57 -8.26 -1.56 -6.39
N SER A 58 -9.16 -1.31 -7.32
CA SER A 58 -8.84 -1.13 -8.74
C SER A 58 -8.41 0.30 -9.11
N HIS A 59 -8.48 1.24 -8.16
CA HIS A 59 -8.06 2.62 -8.37
C HIS A 59 -6.81 2.94 -7.53
N ALA A 60 -5.75 3.41 -8.19
CA ALA A 60 -4.55 3.91 -7.53
C ALA A 60 -4.55 5.44 -7.60
N PHE A 61 -4.72 6.10 -6.45
CA PHE A 61 -4.62 7.56 -6.31
C PHE A 61 -3.17 8.02 -6.39
N VAL A 62 -2.26 7.23 -5.81
CA VAL A 62 -0.80 7.38 -5.90
C VAL A 62 -0.19 5.99 -6.06
N ASN A 63 0.82 5.86 -6.90
CA ASN A 63 1.54 4.60 -7.12
C ASN A 63 2.98 4.90 -7.51
N ASP A 64 3.77 5.32 -6.51
CA ASP A 64 5.16 5.70 -6.71
C ASP A 64 6.01 4.47 -7.06
N GLY A 65 6.65 4.52 -8.22
CA GLY A 65 7.43 3.43 -8.78
C GLY A 65 6.59 2.31 -9.41
N ASN A 66 5.26 2.47 -9.54
CA ASN A 66 4.35 1.48 -10.16
C ASN A 66 4.39 0.10 -9.48
N HIS A 67 4.50 0.08 -8.16
CA HIS A 67 4.62 -1.16 -7.38
C HIS A 67 3.27 -1.81 -7.05
N TYR A 68 2.17 -1.10 -7.21
CA TYR A 68 0.82 -1.66 -7.05
C TYR A 68 0.21 -1.97 -8.43
N ASP A 69 -0.24 -3.19 -8.59
CA ASP A 69 -0.91 -3.66 -9.80
C ASP A 69 -2.43 -3.66 -9.60
N THR A 70 -3.13 -2.78 -10.30
CA THR A 70 -4.59 -2.62 -10.23
C THR A 70 -5.37 -3.76 -10.91
N SER A 71 -4.71 -4.68 -11.62
CA SER A 71 -5.32 -5.86 -12.22
C SER A 71 -5.29 -7.07 -11.28
N THR A 72 -4.25 -7.20 -10.46
CA THR A 72 -4.10 -8.27 -9.47
C THR A 72 -4.38 -7.81 -8.04
N TYR A 73 -4.48 -6.48 -7.83
CA TYR A 73 -4.72 -5.82 -6.53
C TYR A 73 -3.62 -6.10 -5.51
N LYS A 74 -2.39 -6.21 -5.97
CA LYS A 74 -1.22 -6.55 -5.14
C LYS A 74 -0.14 -5.50 -5.26
N PHE A 75 0.49 -5.19 -4.12
CA PHE A 75 1.69 -4.37 -4.04
C PHE A 75 2.92 -5.27 -4.04
N THR A 76 3.86 -5.06 -4.97
CA THR A 76 5.13 -5.78 -5.02
C THR A 76 6.20 -5.01 -4.26
N CYS A 77 6.85 -5.63 -3.29
CA CYS A 77 7.96 -5.06 -2.53
C CYS A 77 9.23 -5.02 -3.42
N PRO A 78 9.69 -3.86 -3.90
CA PRO A 78 10.84 -3.81 -4.81
C PRO A 78 12.17 -4.10 -4.11
N VAL A 79 12.25 -3.87 -2.80
CA VAL A 79 13.44 -4.11 -1.97
C VAL A 79 13.06 -4.86 -0.71
N ALA A 80 14.02 -5.57 -0.10
CA ALA A 80 13.80 -6.17 1.21
C ALA A 80 13.75 -5.09 2.30
N GLY A 81 12.86 -5.26 3.29
CA GLY A 81 12.76 -4.30 4.39
C GLY A 81 11.41 -4.36 5.11
N LEU A 82 11.09 -3.31 5.87
CA LEU A 82 9.83 -3.17 6.58
C LEU A 82 8.84 -2.36 5.74
N TYR A 83 7.66 -2.92 5.58
CA TYR A 83 6.53 -2.28 4.90
C TYR A 83 5.35 -2.15 5.85
N ARG A 84 4.62 -1.07 5.74
CA ARG A 84 3.38 -0.84 6.48
C ARG A 84 2.21 -0.82 5.53
N ILE A 85 1.17 -1.56 5.88
CA ILE A 85 -0.15 -1.45 5.26
C ILE A 85 -1.05 -0.74 6.26
N GLU A 86 -1.75 0.30 5.81
CA GLU A 86 -2.80 0.97 6.58
C GLU A 86 -4.09 0.90 5.78
N ILE A 87 -5.19 0.74 6.47
CA ILE A 87 -6.50 0.63 5.83
C ILE A 87 -7.56 1.43 6.56
N SER A 88 -8.55 1.89 5.80
CA SER A 88 -9.83 2.37 6.29
C SER A 88 -10.94 1.81 5.42
N THR A 89 -12.05 1.43 6.03
CA THR A 89 -13.21 0.90 5.32
C THR A 89 -14.52 1.38 5.92
N LEU A 90 -15.53 1.49 5.07
CA LEU A 90 -16.91 1.78 5.43
C LEU A 90 -17.82 0.76 4.73
N SER A 91 -18.35 -0.21 5.49
CA SER A 91 -19.28 -1.21 4.99
C SER A 91 -20.73 -0.70 4.93
N GLU A 92 -21.59 -1.38 4.18
CA GLU A 92 -22.98 -0.99 4.00
C GLU A 92 -23.80 -1.13 5.28
N LEU A 93 -23.69 -2.25 5.99
CA LEU A 93 -24.61 -2.62 7.07
C LEU A 93 -23.93 -2.60 8.45
N ASP A 94 -24.64 -2.04 9.42
CA ASP A 94 -24.23 -2.04 10.84
C ASP A 94 -24.21 -3.44 11.49
N THR A 95 -24.84 -4.42 10.85
CA THR A 95 -24.96 -5.78 11.35
C THR A 95 -24.00 -6.77 10.69
N GLN A 96 -23.29 -6.34 9.66
CA GLN A 96 -22.32 -7.20 8.97
C GLN A 96 -20.93 -7.07 9.59
N THR A 97 -20.30 -8.20 9.72
CA THR A 97 -18.92 -8.29 10.13
C THR A 97 -18.02 -7.94 8.95
N ALA A 98 -17.19 -6.90 9.08
CA ALA A 98 -16.08 -6.68 8.17
C ALA A 98 -14.82 -7.33 8.76
N ALA A 99 -14.16 -8.17 7.99
CA ALA A 99 -12.94 -8.85 8.39
C ALA A 99 -11.97 -8.93 7.21
N TRP A 100 -10.81 -8.32 7.36
CA TRP A 100 -9.77 -8.30 6.34
C TRP A 100 -8.47 -8.90 6.88
N ASN A 101 -7.87 -9.79 6.09
CA ASN A 101 -6.54 -10.29 6.39
C ASN A 101 -5.48 -9.44 5.70
N PHE A 102 -4.38 -9.19 6.40
CA PHE A 102 -3.13 -8.76 5.81
C PHE A 102 -2.38 -9.97 5.29
N VAL A 103 -2.08 -10.00 4.02
CA VAL A 103 -1.46 -11.16 3.37
C VAL A 103 -0.10 -10.77 2.78
N ARG A 104 0.90 -11.63 3.02
CA ARG A 104 2.16 -11.64 2.28
C ARG A 104 2.22 -12.88 1.42
N GLU A 105 2.63 -12.71 0.17
CA GLU A 105 2.90 -13.80 -0.76
C GLU A 105 4.39 -13.81 -1.10
N THR A 106 5.03 -14.93 -0.86
CA THR A 106 6.46 -15.16 -1.16
C THR A 106 6.56 -16.34 -2.12
N GLY A 107 7.16 -16.13 -3.31
CA GLY A 107 7.33 -17.20 -4.28
C GLY A 107 6.02 -17.87 -4.72
N GLY A 108 4.91 -17.13 -4.74
CA GLY A 108 3.58 -17.65 -5.09
C GLY A 108 2.82 -18.29 -3.92
N THR A 109 3.43 -18.40 -2.73
CA THR A 109 2.76 -18.93 -1.53
C THR A 109 2.22 -17.79 -0.68
N ALA A 110 0.91 -17.72 -0.51
CA ALA A 110 0.22 -16.73 0.29
C ALA A 110 0.15 -17.13 1.77
N THR A 111 0.43 -16.19 2.66
CA THR A 111 0.33 -16.37 4.11
C THR A 111 -0.44 -15.18 4.70
N ALA A 112 -1.54 -15.46 5.38
CA ALA A 112 -2.23 -14.47 6.20
C ALA A 112 -1.43 -14.23 7.48
N LEU A 113 -1.03 -12.97 7.71
CA LEU A 113 -0.16 -12.60 8.83
C LEU A 113 -0.95 -12.03 10.00
N GLY A 114 -2.12 -11.52 9.75
CA GLY A 114 -3.02 -10.97 10.75
C GLY A 114 -4.35 -10.57 10.14
N MET A 115 -5.32 -10.38 11.01
CA MET A 115 -6.68 -9.99 10.62
C MET A 115 -7.11 -8.79 11.43
N ILE A 116 -7.82 -7.87 10.79
CA ILE A 116 -8.62 -6.87 11.48
C ILE A 116 -10.09 -7.18 11.29
N TYR A 117 -10.85 -6.91 12.33
CA TYR A 117 -12.22 -7.34 12.44
C TYR A 117 -13.07 -6.26 13.11
N THR A 118 -14.26 -6.03 12.61
CA THR A 118 -15.28 -5.19 13.24
C THR A 118 -16.66 -5.79 13.07
N ARG A 119 -17.53 -5.50 14.03
CA ARG A 119 -18.98 -5.73 13.94
C ARG A 119 -19.74 -4.46 13.56
N TYR A 120 -19.03 -3.39 13.28
CA TYR A 120 -19.58 -2.08 12.95
C TYR A 120 -19.22 -1.70 11.51
N ARG A 121 -19.85 -0.66 10.98
CA ARG A 121 -19.68 -0.20 9.60
C ARG A 121 -18.24 0.23 9.28
N ALA A 122 -17.56 0.82 10.25
CA ALA A 122 -16.23 1.37 10.02
C ALA A 122 -15.14 0.47 10.62
N LEU A 123 -14.07 0.28 9.88
CA LEU A 123 -12.88 -0.45 10.27
C LEU A 123 -11.65 0.34 9.84
N ALA A 124 -10.71 0.52 10.75
CA ALA A 124 -9.39 1.06 10.43
C ALA A 124 -8.31 0.26 11.17
N GLY A 125 -7.16 0.12 10.55
CA GLY A 125 -6.06 -0.58 11.17
C GLY A 125 -4.79 -0.56 10.33
N SER A 126 -3.73 -1.08 10.90
CA SER A 126 -2.44 -1.17 10.22
C SER A 126 -1.63 -2.37 10.67
N MET A 127 -0.72 -2.82 9.82
CA MET A 127 0.27 -3.85 10.12
C MET A 127 1.61 -3.50 9.49
N THR A 128 2.69 -3.69 10.26
CA THR A 128 4.06 -3.61 9.74
C THR A 128 4.58 -5.03 9.50
N ILE A 129 5.11 -5.25 8.31
CA ILE A 129 5.47 -6.57 7.79
C ILE A 129 6.92 -6.51 7.29
N LYS A 130 7.75 -7.48 7.69
CA LYS A 130 9.07 -7.68 7.09
C LYS A 130 8.92 -8.46 5.80
N CYS A 131 9.43 -7.92 4.70
CA CYS A 131 9.36 -8.50 3.38
C CYS A 131 10.74 -8.73 2.78
N SER A 132 10.84 -9.72 1.91
CA SER A 132 11.93 -9.87 0.95
C SER A 132 11.60 -9.08 -0.33
N ALA A 133 12.62 -8.81 -1.16
CA ALA A 133 12.36 -8.27 -2.49
C ALA A 133 11.47 -9.24 -3.29
N ASN A 134 10.53 -8.68 -4.06
CA ASN A 134 9.51 -9.38 -4.85
C ASN A 134 8.41 -10.08 -4.04
N ASP A 135 8.39 -9.98 -2.70
CA ASP A 135 7.19 -10.34 -1.95
C ASP A 135 6.02 -9.45 -2.39
N LYS A 136 4.82 -10.01 -2.37
CA LYS A 136 3.60 -9.27 -2.64
C LYS A 136 2.79 -9.07 -1.37
N LEU A 137 2.27 -7.87 -1.18
CA LEU A 137 1.40 -7.49 -0.09
C LEU A 137 0.02 -7.17 -0.63
N TYR A 138 -1.01 -7.68 0.03
CA TYR A 138 -2.40 -7.41 -0.33
C TYR A 138 -3.35 -7.71 0.83
N LEU A 139 -4.62 -7.43 0.61
CA LEU A 139 -5.68 -7.68 1.56
C LEU A 139 -6.62 -8.74 1.00
N THR A 140 -7.11 -9.63 1.87
CA THR A 140 -8.20 -10.54 1.50
C THR A 140 -9.40 -10.30 2.40
N GLN A 141 -10.57 -10.39 1.81
CA GLN A 141 -11.85 -10.32 2.50
C GLN A 141 -12.16 -11.67 3.14
N ASN A 142 -12.61 -11.69 4.42
CA ASN A 142 -12.99 -12.92 5.10
C ASN A 142 -14.50 -13.18 5.08
N THR A 143 -15.29 -12.14 4.84
CA THR A 143 -16.76 -12.20 4.86
C THR A 143 -17.30 -11.53 3.59
N ASN A 144 -18.48 -11.96 3.12
CA ASN A 144 -19.18 -11.20 2.08
C ASN A 144 -19.59 -9.85 2.66
N ASN A 145 -19.31 -8.78 1.96
CA ASN A 145 -19.70 -7.44 2.37
C ASN A 145 -19.70 -6.47 1.19
N ASP A 146 -20.52 -5.43 1.31
CA ASP A 146 -20.57 -4.33 0.37
C ASP A 146 -19.98 -3.07 1.02
N TYR A 147 -19.17 -2.35 0.27
CA TYR A 147 -18.44 -1.18 0.74
C TYR A 147 -18.89 0.07 -0.01
N TYR A 148 -19.36 1.07 0.75
CA TYR A 148 -19.82 2.33 0.16
C TYR A 148 -18.64 3.16 -0.33
N GLN A 149 -18.74 3.68 -1.54
CA GLN A 149 -17.72 4.52 -2.15
C GLN A 149 -18.34 5.75 -2.79
N THR A 150 -17.70 6.92 -2.62
CA THR A 150 -18.13 8.16 -3.28
C THR A 150 -17.15 8.58 -4.37
N THR A 151 -17.62 9.48 -5.26
CA THR A 151 -16.77 10.10 -6.28
C THR A 151 -15.84 11.17 -5.73
N THR A 152 -16.08 11.69 -4.53
CA THR A 152 -15.36 12.85 -3.98
C THR A 152 -14.31 12.48 -2.94
N VAL A 153 -14.59 11.49 -2.08
CA VAL A 153 -13.68 11.08 -0.99
C VAL A 153 -13.64 9.56 -0.89
N PRO A 154 -12.47 8.93 -0.94
CA PRO A 154 -12.38 7.50 -0.76
C PRO A 154 -12.63 7.14 0.72
N TYR A 155 -13.74 6.41 0.99
CA TYR A 155 -13.99 5.84 2.32
C TYR A 155 -13.24 4.53 2.53
N ASN A 156 -13.05 3.78 1.41
CA ASN A 156 -12.43 2.47 1.44
C ASN A 156 -11.10 2.55 0.69
N TRP A 157 -10.02 2.47 1.44
CA TRP A 157 -8.68 2.64 0.90
C TRP A 157 -7.64 1.84 1.68
N ALA A 158 -6.51 1.64 1.05
CA ALA A 158 -5.29 1.17 1.68
C ALA A 158 -4.08 2.00 1.26
N THR A 159 -3.09 2.11 2.13
CA THR A 159 -1.75 2.55 1.78
C THR A 159 -0.75 1.41 1.98
N TYR A 160 0.26 1.40 1.13
CA TYR A 160 1.43 0.53 1.22
C TYR A 160 2.65 1.42 1.26
N THR A 161 3.42 1.36 2.33
CA THR A 161 4.54 2.28 2.57
C THR A 161 5.80 1.52 2.96
N PHE A 162 6.91 1.76 2.26
CA PHE A 162 8.23 1.29 2.69
C PHE A 162 8.71 2.13 3.86
N ILE A 163 9.08 1.49 4.98
CA ILE A 163 9.54 2.18 6.19
C ILE A 163 11.08 2.19 6.27
N GLY A 164 11.73 1.06 5.90
CA GLY A 164 13.18 0.92 5.98
C GLY A 164 13.67 -0.52 5.93
#